data_f038b362a1250c98c1df46a336806658
#
_entry.id   f038b362a1250c98c1df46a336806658
#
_cell.length_a   1.000
_cell.length_b   1.000
_cell.length_c   1.000
_cell.angle_alpha   90.00
_cell.angle_beta   90.00
_cell.angle_gamma   90.00
#
_symmetry.space_group_name_H-M   'P 1'
#
loop_
_entity.id
_entity.type
_entity.pdbx_description
1 polymer ?
#
loop_
_entity_poly.entity_id
_entity_poly.type
_entity_poly.pdbx_seq_one_letter_code
_entity_poly.pdbx_strand_id
1 'polypeptide(L)'
;MRELLPHAVSNGREQRLAFSIFGILTASTIAHAAKIGKISETSWTEQALDFLSLEQPVVRTAVLGTLVIGFCCGVLGSFLVVRKLSLLGDTLSHAVLPGVALGFLWNASKDPWAIFIGATAAGILGVALVGWIKQTTHLKEDSAMGMVLAGFYGLGICMTTMIQNMAMGNKSGLDKFFFGQAAALSRGDIQLLCIISILTVVVV
;
A
#
# COMPACT_ATOMS: atom_id res chain seq x y z
N MET A 1 -4.87 8.60 68.65
CA MET A 1 -5.05 8.77 67.22
C MET A 1 -3.73 9.30 66.63
N ARG A 2 -2.71 8.49 66.73
CA ARG A 2 -1.35 8.65 66.24
C ARG A 2 -0.96 7.23 65.88
N GLU A 3 -0.82 6.97 64.61
CA GLU A 3 -0.06 5.89 63.98
C GLU A 3 -0.68 5.61 62.62
N LEU A 4 0.02 5.97 61.61
CA LEU A 4 0.05 5.36 60.27
C LEU A 4 0.76 6.31 59.29
N LEU A 5 2.06 6.50 59.51
CA LEU A 5 2.97 6.93 58.45
C LEU A 5 3.95 5.78 58.22
N PRO A 6 3.90 5.07 57.11
CA PRO A 6 4.94 4.11 56.79
C PRO A 6 6.24 4.86 56.45
N HIS A 7 7.30 4.51 57.15
CA HIS A 7 8.67 4.90 56.91
C HIS A 7 9.09 4.54 55.46
N ALA A 8 9.04 5.49 54.58
CA ALA A 8 9.75 5.43 53.32
C ALA A 8 11.23 5.78 53.59
N VAL A 9 11.98 4.85 54.15
CA VAL A 9 13.44 4.88 54.09
C VAL A 9 13.80 4.52 52.65
N SER A 10 13.80 5.50 51.79
CA SER A 10 14.30 5.38 50.42
C SER A 10 15.81 5.08 50.51
N ASN A 11 16.13 3.82 50.27
CA ASN A 11 17.49 3.32 50.27
C ASN A 11 18.27 4.03 49.15
N GLY A 12 19.26 4.84 49.50
CA GLY A 12 20.02 5.67 48.54
C GLY A 12 20.66 4.86 47.37
N ARG A 13 20.65 3.54 47.51
CA ARG A 13 21.04 2.59 46.47
C ARG A 13 19.98 2.49 45.35
N GLU A 14 18.72 2.46 45.68
CA GLU A 14 17.61 2.40 44.73
C GLU A 14 17.45 3.72 43.97
N GLN A 15 17.62 4.84 44.66
CA GLN A 15 17.65 6.14 43.97
C GLN A 15 18.80 6.24 42.99
N ARG A 16 19.99 5.78 43.34
CA ARG A 16 21.14 5.77 42.41
C ARG A 16 20.90 4.84 41.21
N LEU A 17 20.27 3.70 41.42
CA LEU A 17 19.90 2.79 40.32
C LEU A 17 18.83 3.40 39.40
N ALA A 18 17.81 4.04 39.96
CA ALA A 18 16.79 4.72 39.20
C ALA A 18 17.38 5.88 38.36
N PHE A 19 18.28 6.68 38.93
CA PHE A 19 19.00 7.72 38.20
C PHE A 19 19.93 7.16 37.10
N SER A 20 20.60 6.03 37.35
CA SER A 20 21.43 5.38 36.36
C SER A 20 20.59 4.82 35.18
N ILE A 21 19.47 4.15 35.51
CA ILE A 21 18.55 3.63 34.45
C ILE A 21 17.92 4.77 33.64
N PHE A 22 17.51 5.85 34.31
CA PHE A 22 16.99 7.04 33.65
C PHE A 22 18.04 7.70 32.77
N GLY A 23 19.28 7.80 33.22
CA GLY A 23 20.40 8.33 32.44
C GLY A 23 20.74 7.48 31.22
N ILE A 24 20.67 6.14 31.32
CA ILE A 24 20.90 5.22 30.19
C ILE A 24 19.75 5.32 29.19
N LEU A 25 18.51 5.40 29.65
CA LEU A 25 17.33 5.57 28.77
C LEU A 25 17.36 6.91 28.03
N THR A 26 17.69 8.00 28.72
CA THR A 26 17.81 9.33 28.07
C THR A 26 18.98 9.38 27.10
N ALA A 27 20.13 8.79 27.43
CA ALA A 27 21.27 8.70 26.51
C ALA A 27 20.94 7.87 25.27
N SER A 28 20.20 6.77 25.42
CA SER A 28 19.73 5.96 24.30
C SER A 28 18.76 6.71 23.39
N THR A 29 17.81 7.46 23.95
CA THR A 29 16.86 8.28 23.17
C THR A 29 17.56 9.43 22.46
N ILE A 30 18.53 10.08 23.10
CA ILE A 30 19.34 11.15 22.47
C ILE A 30 20.22 10.59 21.35
N ALA A 31 20.82 9.41 21.53
CA ALA A 31 21.59 8.75 20.48
C ALA A 31 20.74 8.35 19.25
N HIS A 32 19.50 7.89 19.49
CA HIS A 32 18.55 7.62 18.40
C HIS A 32 18.09 8.90 17.70
N ALA A 33 17.81 9.96 18.46
CA ALA A 33 17.45 11.26 17.91
C ALA A 33 18.61 11.89 17.09
N ALA A 34 19.85 11.76 17.58
CA ALA A 34 21.04 12.22 16.85
C ALA A 34 21.28 11.42 15.55
N LYS A 35 20.91 10.11 15.53
CA LYS A 35 20.99 9.30 14.32
C LYS A 35 19.93 9.70 13.29
N ILE A 36 18.74 10.09 13.75
CA ILE A 36 17.67 10.64 12.89
C ILE A 36 18.05 12.03 12.39
N GLY A 37 18.67 12.87 13.22
CA GLY A 37 19.15 14.21 12.83
C GLY A 37 20.21 14.17 11.73
N LYS A 38 21.11 13.17 11.73
CA LYS A 38 22.10 13.00 10.65
C LYS A 38 21.48 12.65 9.30
N ILE A 39 20.31 12.03 9.25
CA ILE A 39 19.57 11.76 8.01
C ILE A 39 18.97 13.07 7.44
N SER A 40 18.72 14.04 8.29
CA SER A 40 18.13 15.34 7.92
C SER A 40 19.17 16.38 7.43
N GLU A 41 20.46 16.16 7.67
CA GLU A 41 21.53 17.08 7.27
C GLU A 41 22.04 16.87 5.84
N THR A 42 21.60 15.81 5.15
CA THR A 42 21.95 15.60 3.75
C THR A 42 21.30 16.70 2.90
N SER A 43 22.13 17.48 2.22
CA SER A 43 21.64 18.54 1.34
C SER A 43 20.64 17.99 0.32
N TRP A 44 19.56 18.71 0.04
CA TRP A 44 18.58 18.34 -0.98
C TRP A 44 19.22 18.04 -2.34
N THR A 45 20.35 18.69 -2.65
CA THR A 45 21.13 18.46 -3.86
C THR A 45 21.82 17.11 -3.86
N GLU A 46 22.35 16.67 -2.74
CA GLU A 46 22.96 15.33 -2.61
C GLU A 46 21.91 14.23 -2.69
N GLN A 47 20.78 14.42 -2.03
CA GLN A 47 19.66 13.47 -2.12
C GLN A 47 19.10 13.36 -3.55
N ALA A 48 19.02 14.49 -4.26
CA ALA A 48 18.59 14.50 -5.67
C ALA A 48 19.63 13.83 -6.57
N LEU A 49 20.92 14.03 -6.34
CA LEU A 49 21.99 13.36 -7.09
C LEU A 49 22.03 11.87 -6.82
N ASP A 50 21.87 11.44 -5.56
CA ASP A 50 21.76 10.02 -5.20
C ASP A 50 20.55 9.34 -5.84
N PHE A 51 19.41 10.05 -5.91
CA PHE A 51 18.23 9.57 -6.60
C PHE A 51 18.45 9.44 -8.11
N LEU A 52 19.09 10.42 -8.73
CA LEU A 52 19.39 10.45 -10.16
C LEU A 52 20.50 9.48 -10.56
N SER A 53 21.41 9.16 -9.65
CA SER A 53 22.50 8.19 -9.91
C SER A 53 21.99 6.77 -10.13
N LEU A 54 20.78 6.45 -9.65
CA LEU A 54 20.15 5.12 -9.73
C LEU A 54 21.04 3.99 -9.16
N GLU A 55 21.99 4.33 -8.29
CA GLU A 55 22.89 3.33 -7.69
C GLU A 55 22.16 2.40 -6.73
N GLN A 56 21.16 2.93 -6.01
CA GLN A 56 20.37 2.13 -5.07
C GLN A 56 19.42 1.21 -5.82
N PRO A 57 19.48 -0.12 -5.60
CA PRO A 57 18.63 -1.08 -6.32
C PRO A 57 17.13 -0.84 -6.09
N VAL A 58 16.75 -0.31 -4.92
CA VAL A 58 15.34 0.03 -4.61
C VAL A 58 14.87 1.20 -5.47
N VAL A 59 15.68 2.24 -5.62
CA VAL A 59 15.36 3.42 -6.45
C VAL A 59 15.24 3.01 -7.91
N ARG A 60 16.19 2.21 -8.40
CA ARG A 60 16.18 1.72 -9.77
C ARG A 60 14.93 0.89 -10.10
N THR A 61 14.55 -0.03 -9.21
CA THR A 61 13.35 -0.85 -9.40
C THR A 61 12.08 0.00 -9.33
N ALA A 62 12.01 0.97 -8.42
CA ALA A 62 10.88 1.88 -8.31
C ALA A 62 10.71 2.75 -9.55
N VAL A 63 11.80 3.34 -10.06
CA VAL A 63 11.78 4.20 -11.25
C VAL A 63 11.39 3.40 -12.48
N LEU A 64 11.98 2.22 -12.71
CA LEU A 64 11.63 1.36 -13.85
C LEU A 64 10.16 0.92 -13.79
N GLY A 65 9.69 0.48 -12.62
CA GLY A 65 8.29 0.10 -12.42
C GLY A 65 7.33 1.25 -12.70
N THR A 66 7.63 2.44 -12.20
CA THR A 66 6.80 3.63 -12.41
C THR A 66 6.76 4.05 -13.88
N LEU A 67 7.89 3.97 -14.61
CA LEU A 67 7.94 4.26 -16.04
C LEU A 67 7.08 3.29 -16.86
N VAL A 68 7.18 1.98 -16.58
CA VAL A 68 6.37 0.95 -17.26
C VAL A 68 4.88 1.17 -17.00
N ILE A 69 4.49 1.40 -15.73
CA ILE A 69 3.09 1.68 -15.37
C ILE A 69 2.63 2.98 -16.03
N GLY A 70 3.42 4.06 -15.97
CA GLY A 70 3.08 5.35 -16.55
C GLY A 70 2.85 5.27 -18.05
N PHE A 71 3.70 4.55 -18.77
CA PHE A 71 3.53 4.31 -20.20
C PHE A 71 2.23 3.54 -20.50
N CYS A 72 2.00 2.44 -19.79
CA CYS A 72 0.80 1.62 -19.95
C CYS A 72 -0.48 2.41 -19.65
N CYS A 73 -0.49 3.15 -18.54
CA CYS A 73 -1.60 4.01 -18.15
C CYS A 73 -1.83 5.15 -19.16
N GLY A 74 -0.78 5.69 -19.76
CA GLY A 74 -0.88 6.72 -20.78
C GLY A 74 -1.58 6.20 -22.04
N VAL A 75 -1.19 5.02 -22.53
CA VAL A 75 -1.81 4.37 -23.70
C VAL A 75 -3.27 4.02 -23.41
N LEU A 76 -3.54 3.33 -22.29
CA LEU A 76 -4.91 2.98 -21.90
C LEU A 76 -5.78 4.20 -21.65
N GLY A 77 -5.25 5.21 -20.95
CA GLY A 77 -5.97 6.43 -20.64
C GLY A 77 -6.39 7.19 -21.89
N SER A 78 -5.51 7.32 -22.89
CA SER A 78 -5.87 7.97 -24.13
C SER A 78 -7.01 7.24 -24.86
N PHE A 79 -6.99 5.91 -24.88
CA PHE A 79 -8.06 5.10 -25.45
C PHE A 79 -9.39 5.26 -24.71
N LEU A 80 -9.36 5.25 -23.37
CA LEU A 80 -10.56 5.43 -22.53
C LEU A 80 -11.17 6.81 -22.72
N VAL A 81 -10.36 7.86 -22.86
CA VAL A 81 -10.85 9.23 -23.10
C VAL A 81 -11.55 9.33 -24.45
N VAL A 82 -10.98 8.76 -25.52
CA VAL A 82 -11.60 8.73 -26.85
C VAL A 82 -12.94 8.00 -26.81
N ARG A 83 -13.04 6.94 -26.03
CA ARG A 83 -14.28 6.17 -25.83
C ARG A 83 -15.28 6.84 -24.88
N LYS A 84 -14.96 7.99 -24.29
CA LYS A 84 -15.76 8.69 -23.25
C LYS A 84 -16.02 7.85 -22.00
N LEU A 85 -15.10 6.93 -21.69
CA LEU A 85 -15.15 6.03 -20.53
C LEU A 85 -14.16 6.46 -19.44
N SER A 86 -14.02 7.77 -19.22
CA SER A 86 -13.03 8.31 -18.29
C SER A 86 -13.18 7.81 -16.84
N LEU A 87 -14.41 7.53 -16.41
CA LEU A 87 -14.70 7.02 -15.06
C LEU A 87 -14.38 5.51 -14.91
N LEU A 88 -14.22 4.79 -16.02
CA LEU A 88 -13.99 3.34 -16.00
C LEU A 88 -12.69 2.98 -15.29
N GLY A 89 -11.62 3.77 -15.50
CA GLY A 89 -10.34 3.54 -14.84
C GLY A 89 -10.44 3.62 -13.31
N ASP A 90 -11.15 4.62 -12.80
CA ASP A 90 -11.39 4.79 -11.39
C ASP A 90 -12.28 3.67 -10.82
N THR A 91 -13.37 3.34 -11.52
CA THR A 91 -14.24 2.23 -11.16
C THR A 91 -13.49 0.90 -11.06
N LEU A 92 -12.61 0.59 -12.04
CA LEU A 92 -11.82 -0.63 -12.03
C LEU A 92 -10.78 -0.65 -10.91
N SER A 93 -10.13 0.48 -10.62
CA SER A 93 -9.13 0.54 -9.55
C SER A 93 -9.73 0.18 -8.18
N HIS A 94 -10.97 0.56 -7.95
CA HIS A 94 -11.70 0.23 -6.73
C HIS A 94 -12.39 -1.15 -6.78
N ALA A 95 -12.86 -1.58 -7.96
CA ALA A 95 -13.46 -2.91 -8.13
C ALA A 95 -12.46 -4.05 -7.88
N VAL A 96 -11.18 -3.79 -8.05
CA VAL A 96 -10.10 -4.78 -7.83
C VAL A 96 -9.84 -5.04 -6.34
N LEU A 97 -10.15 -4.11 -5.44
CA LEU A 97 -9.83 -4.21 -4.01
C LEU A 97 -10.34 -5.49 -3.32
N PRO A 98 -11.61 -5.89 -3.43
CA PRO A 98 -12.06 -7.15 -2.83
C PRO A 98 -11.38 -8.37 -3.44
N GLY A 99 -10.99 -8.31 -4.72
CA GLY A 99 -10.24 -9.37 -5.37
C GLY A 99 -8.82 -9.52 -4.83
N VAL A 100 -8.13 -8.42 -4.57
CA VAL A 100 -6.82 -8.41 -3.90
C VAL A 100 -6.93 -9.03 -2.51
N ALA A 101 -7.97 -8.66 -1.74
CA ALA A 101 -8.23 -9.20 -0.42
C ALA A 101 -8.48 -10.72 -0.46
N LEU A 102 -9.30 -11.20 -1.40
CA LEU A 102 -9.54 -12.63 -1.61
C LEU A 102 -8.29 -13.38 -2.06
N GLY A 103 -7.52 -12.81 -2.99
CA GLY A 103 -6.26 -13.41 -3.45
C GLY A 103 -5.24 -13.57 -2.31
N PHE A 104 -5.18 -12.61 -1.41
CA PHE A 104 -4.36 -12.71 -0.21
C PHE A 104 -4.88 -13.81 0.75
N LEU A 105 -6.19 -13.88 0.98
CA LEU A 105 -6.80 -14.89 1.86
C LEU A 105 -6.63 -16.32 1.34
N TRP A 106 -6.65 -16.50 0.03
CA TRP A 106 -6.54 -17.84 -0.60
C TRP A 106 -5.24 -18.57 -0.22
N ASN A 107 -4.13 -17.83 -0.21
CA ASN A 107 -2.83 -18.46 0.05
C ASN A 107 -2.21 -18.03 1.39
N ALA A 108 -2.88 -17.16 2.17
CA ALA A 108 -2.38 -16.55 3.41
C ALA A 108 -0.93 -16.02 3.26
N SER A 109 -0.50 -15.74 2.03
CA SER A 109 0.83 -15.29 1.66
C SER A 109 0.76 -14.18 0.61
N LYS A 110 1.82 -13.38 0.55
CA LYS A 110 1.98 -12.30 -0.44
C LYS A 110 2.46 -12.88 -1.79
N ASP A 111 1.74 -13.85 -2.32
CA ASP A 111 2.03 -14.39 -3.64
C ASP A 111 1.47 -13.43 -4.71
N PRO A 112 2.34 -12.77 -5.51
CA PRO A 112 1.91 -11.83 -6.53
C PRO A 112 0.92 -12.42 -7.53
N TRP A 113 1.05 -13.71 -7.86
CA TRP A 113 0.17 -14.38 -8.80
C TRP A 113 -1.23 -14.61 -8.24
N ALA A 114 -1.36 -15.04 -6.99
CA ALA A 114 -2.66 -15.25 -6.35
C ALA A 114 -3.42 -13.91 -6.24
N ILE A 115 -2.71 -12.84 -5.84
CA ILE A 115 -3.27 -11.48 -5.75
C ILE A 115 -3.69 -11.00 -7.14
N PHE A 116 -2.86 -11.21 -8.16
CA PHE A 116 -3.16 -10.80 -9.54
C PHE A 116 -4.39 -11.53 -10.11
N ILE A 117 -4.51 -12.84 -9.90
CA ILE A 117 -5.68 -13.62 -10.34
C ILE A 117 -6.95 -13.13 -9.64
N GLY A 118 -6.90 -12.93 -8.32
CA GLY A 118 -8.03 -12.40 -7.55
C GLY A 118 -8.44 -11.00 -8.02
N ALA A 119 -7.47 -10.11 -8.21
CA ALA A 119 -7.66 -8.77 -8.72
C ALA A 119 -8.32 -8.77 -10.11
N THR A 120 -7.81 -9.59 -11.03
CA THR A 120 -8.33 -9.73 -12.40
C THR A 120 -9.77 -10.26 -12.40
N ALA A 121 -10.05 -11.28 -11.60
CA ALA A 121 -11.39 -11.85 -11.48
C ALA A 121 -12.40 -10.81 -10.96
N ALA A 122 -12.04 -10.04 -9.93
CA ALA A 122 -12.88 -8.98 -9.41
C ALA A 122 -13.08 -7.83 -10.41
N GLY A 123 -12.03 -7.47 -11.16
CA GLY A 123 -12.13 -6.47 -12.23
C GLY A 123 -13.09 -6.89 -13.33
N ILE A 124 -13.01 -8.15 -13.78
CA ILE A 124 -13.95 -8.72 -14.77
C ILE A 124 -15.39 -8.70 -14.24
N LEU A 125 -15.60 -9.10 -12.99
CA LEU A 125 -16.91 -9.04 -12.35
C LEU A 125 -17.44 -7.60 -12.26
N GLY A 126 -16.58 -6.64 -11.93
CA GLY A 126 -16.94 -5.22 -11.89
C GLY A 126 -17.42 -4.71 -13.25
N VAL A 127 -16.68 -4.99 -14.33
CA VAL A 127 -17.09 -4.62 -15.70
C VAL A 127 -18.38 -5.32 -16.10
N ALA A 128 -18.51 -6.61 -15.81
CA ALA A 128 -19.72 -7.38 -16.11
C ALA A 128 -20.95 -6.80 -15.38
N LEU A 129 -20.79 -6.40 -14.13
CA LEU A 129 -21.86 -5.75 -13.36
C LEU A 129 -22.25 -4.39 -13.93
N VAL A 130 -21.29 -3.55 -14.32
CA VAL A 130 -21.59 -2.28 -15.02
C VAL A 130 -22.40 -2.54 -16.28
N GLY A 131 -21.98 -3.52 -17.11
CA GLY A 131 -22.70 -3.90 -18.32
C GLY A 131 -24.11 -4.41 -18.05
N TRP A 132 -24.26 -5.24 -17.02
CA TRP A 132 -25.54 -5.80 -16.62
C TRP A 132 -26.52 -4.71 -16.11
N ILE A 133 -26.05 -3.82 -15.22
CA ILE A 133 -26.83 -2.68 -14.73
C ILE A 133 -27.29 -1.80 -15.90
N LYS A 134 -26.40 -1.50 -16.85
CA LYS A 134 -26.69 -0.68 -18.02
C LYS A 134 -27.76 -1.34 -18.92
N GLN A 135 -27.74 -2.65 -19.08
CA GLN A 135 -28.73 -3.38 -19.89
C GLN A 135 -30.09 -3.53 -19.21
N THR A 136 -30.11 -3.64 -17.88
CA THR A 136 -31.33 -3.88 -17.10
C THR A 136 -32.03 -2.59 -16.68
N THR A 137 -31.28 -1.49 -16.62
CA THR A 137 -31.80 -0.20 -16.14
C THR A 137 -31.59 0.89 -17.20
N HIS A 138 -32.41 1.93 -17.19
CA HIS A 138 -32.26 3.11 -18.07
C HIS A 138 -31.23 4.13 -17.50
N LEU A 139 -30.29 3.67 -16.67
CA LEU A 139 -29.28 4.53 -16.07
C LEU A 139 -28.18 4.90 -17.07
N LYS A 140 -27.65 6.11 -16.91
CA LYS A 140 -26.46 6.54 -17.65
C LYS A 140 -25.26 5.68 -17.22
N GLU A 141 -24.32 5.48 -18.13
CA GLU A 141 -23.12 4.68 -17.95
C GLU A 141 -22.31 5.12 -16.71
N ASP A 142 -22.15 6.43 -16.52
CA ASP A 142 -21.43 7.00 -15.36
C ASP A 142 -22.12 6.66 -14.04
N SER A 143 -23.46 6.62 -13.99
CA SER A 143 -24.19 6.24 -12.78
C SER A 143 -24.03 4.76 -12.44
N ALA A 144 -24.03 3.89 -13.46
CA ALA A 144 -23.77 2.47 -13.28
C ALA A 144 -22.35 2.21 -12.78
N MET A 145 -21.35 2.90 -13.36
CA MET A 145 -19.96 2.85 -12.89
C MET A 145 -19.81 3.33 -11.46
N GLY A 146 -20.47 4.43 -11.08
CA GLY A 146 -20.45 4.96 -9.71
C GLY A 146 -21.05 4.00 -8.67
N MET A 147 -22.14 3.28 -9.02
CA MET A 147 -22.73 2.27 -8.14
C MET A 147 -21.80 1.07 -7.91
N VAL A 148 -21.19 0.56 -8.99
CA VAL A 148 -20.22 -0.55 -8.89
C VAL A 148 -19.00 -0.11 -8.10
N LEU A 149 -18.48 1.09 -8.36
CA LEU A 149 -17.35 1.66 -7.61
C LEU A 149 -17.65 1.69 -6.11
N ALA A 150 -18.77 2.29 -5.71
CA ALA A 150 -19.15 2.43 -4.30
C ALA A 150 -19.33 1.07 -3.62
N GLY A 151 -20.00 0.12 -4.28
CA GLY A 151 -20.24 -1.22 -3.76
C GLY A 151 -18.96 -2.03 -3.56
N PHE A 152 -18.12 -2.09 -4.59
CA PHE A 152 -16.84 -2.83 -4.52
C PHE A 152 -15.84 -2.19 -3.59
N TYR A 153 -15.76 -0.85 -3.58
CA TYR A 153 -14.89 -0.13 -2.66
C TYR A 153 -15.28 -0.41 -1.20
N GLY A 154 -16.57 -0.28 -0.87
CA GLY A 154 -17.05 -0.57 0.48
C GLY A 154 -16.78 -2.02 0.89
N LEU A 155 -17.00 -2.97 -0.02
CA LEU A 155 -16.73 -4.38 0.20
C LEU A 155 -15.23 -4.64 0.38
N GLY A 156 -14.40 -4.02 -0.46
CA GLY A 156 -12.93 -4.09 -0.37
C GLY A 156 -12.40 -3.56 0.96
N ILE A 157 -12.86 -2.40 1.42
CA ILE A 157 -12.48 -1.84 2.73
C ILE A 157 -12.89 -2.78 3.87
N CYS A 158 -14.12 -3.30 3.83
CA CYS A 158 -14.62 -4.24 4.84
C CYS A 158 -13.72 -5.48 4.94
N MET A 159 -13.41 -6.10 3.81
CA MET A 159 -12.53 -7.29 3.75
C MET A 159 -11.12 -6.98 4.22
N THR A 160 -10.55 -5.84 3.81
CA THR A 160 -9.23 -5.42 4.25
C THR A 160 -9.17 -5.22 5.75
N THR A 161 -10.18 -4.56 6.31
CA THR A 161 -10.29 -4.35 7.77
C THR A 161 -10.40 -5.68 8.53
N MET A 162 -11.16 -6.63 7.98
CA MET A 162 -11.24 -7.99 8.56
C MET A 162 -9.87 -8.68 8.56
N ILE A 163 -9.13 -8.61 7.46
CA ILE A 163 -7.79 -9.20 7.35
C ILE A 163 -6.82 -8.55 8.35
N GLN A 164 -6.88 -7.24 8.51
CA GLN A 164 -6.04 -6.52 9.47
C GLN A 164 -6.31 -6.94 10.92
N ASN A 165 -7.54 -7.30 11.25
CA ASN A 165 -7.94 -7.74 12.59
C ASN A 165 -7.67 -9.25 12.84
N MET A 166 -7.41 -10.05 11.80
CA MET A 166 -7.05 -11.45 11.97
C MET A 166 -5.65 -11.59 12.59
N ALA A 167 -5.45 -12.57 13.48
CA ALA A 167 -4.17 -12.84 14.12
C ALA A 167 -3.18 -13.59 13.20
N MET A 168 -3.05 -13.15 11.95
CA MET A 168 -2.10 -13.73 10.99
C MET A 168 -0.75 -13.01 11.06
N GLY A 169 0.35 -13.75 11.22
CA GLY A 169 1.70 -13.19 11.33
C GLY A 169 2.22 -12.50 10.07
N ASN A 170 1.61 -12.75 8.91
CA ASN A 170 2.11 -12.27 7.60
C ASN A 170 1.35 -11.05 7.02
N LYS A 171 0.50 -10.39 7.82
CA LYS A 171 -0.28 -9.21 7.40
C LYS A 171 0.56 -7.92 7.25
N SER A 172 1.74 -7.88 7.86
CA SER A 172 2.67 -6.75 7.78
C SER A 172 3.04 -6.44 6.33
N GLY A 173 2.66 -5.28 5.83
CA GLY A 173 2.93 -4.80 4.48
C GLY A 173 1.83 -5.08 3.45
N LEU A 174 0.66 -5.58 3.83
CA LEU A 174 -0.50 -5.66 2.96
C LEU A 174 -0.96 -4.26 2.53
N ASP A 175 -0.83 -3.28 3.42
CA ASP A 175 -1.09 -1.86 3.15
C ASP A 175 -0.30 -1.35 1.93
N LYS A 176 0.91 -1.88 1.71
CA LYS A 176 1.75 -1.51 0.55
C LYS A 176 1.13 -1.92 -0.79
N PHE A 177 0.38 -3.01 -0.81
CA PHE A 177 -0.35 -3.45 -2.00
C PHE A 177 -1.61 -2.62 -2.24
N PHE A 178 -2.31 -2.23 -1.18
CA PHE A 178 -3.52 -1.41 -1.30
C PHE A 178 -3.22 0.04 -1.66
N PHE A 179 -2.16 0.61 -1.09
CA PHE A 179 -1.79 2.02 -1.31
C PHE A 179 -0.75 2.22 -2.41
N GLY A 180 -0.25 1.15 -3.03
CA GLY A 180 0.62 1.23 -4.18
C GLY A 180 1.97 1.88 -3.90
N GLN A 181 2.78 1.32 -3.00
CA GLN A 181 4.13 1.84 -2.74
C GLN A 181 5.12 1.34 -3.78
N ALA A 182 5.57 2.23 -4.67
CA ALA A 182 6.60 1.93 -5.67
C ALA A 182 7.93 1.42 -5.06
N ALA A 183 8.27 1.88 -3.86
CA ALA A 183 9.46 1.43 -3.13
C ALA A 183 9.35 -0.03 -2.61
N ALA A 184 8.16 -0.63 -2.61
CA ALA A 184 7.95 -2.00 -2.18
C ALA A 184 7.99 -3.02 -3.34
N LEU A 185 8.18 -2.56 -4.58
CA LEU A 185 8.25 -3.41 -5.78
C LEU A 185 9.44 -4.35 -5.69
N SER A 186 9.18 -5.65 -5.84
CA SER A 186 10.21 -6.68 -5.97
C SER A 186 10.56 -6.89 -7.46
N ARG A 187 11.66 -7.58 -7.71
CA ARG A 187 12.05 -7.93 -9.09
C ARG A 187 11.00 -8.81 -9.78
N GLY A 188 10.32 -9.69 -9.03
CA GLY A 188 9.24 -10.52 -9.57
C GLY A 188 8.03 -9.70 -9.99
N ASP A 189 7.69 -8.67 -9.21
CA ASP A 189 6.58 -7.77 -9.54
C ASP A 189 6.85 -6.98 -10.83
N ILE A 190 8.10 -6.53 -11.05
CA ILE A 190 8.48 -5.83 -12.29
C ILE A 190 8.35 -6.74 -13.51
N GLN A 191 8.76 -8.01 -13.41
CA GLN A 191 8.62 -8.96 -14.51
C GLN A 191 7.16 -9.16 -14.87
N LEU A 192 6.31 -9.33 -13.88
CA LEU A 192 4.86 -9.47 -14.05
C LEU A 192 4.27 -8.19 -14.68
N LEU A 193 4.64 -7.01 -14.19
CA LEU A 193 4.21 -5.72 -14.74
C LEU A 193 4.64 -5.54 -16.20
N CYS A 194 5.86 -5.90 -16.56
CA CYS A 194 6.35 -5.84 -17.94
C CYS A 194 5.54 -6.76 -18.87
N ILE A 195 5.27 -8.00 -18.45
CA ILE A 195 4.49 -8.96 -19.25
C ILE A 195 3.08 -8.43 -19.47
N ILE A 196 2.42 -7.96 -18.42
CA ILE A 196 1.05 -7.41 -18.50
C ILE A 196 1.04 -6.16 -19.38
N SER A 197 2.02 -5.26 -19.20
CA SER A 197 2.11 -4.02 -19.97
C SER A 197 2.26 -4.29 -21.48
N ILE A 198 3.14 -5.23 -21.85
CA ILE A 198 3.32 -5.64 -23.25
C ILE A 198 2.03 -6.25 -23.80
N LEU A 199 1.41 -7.18 -23.05
CA LEU A 199 0.15 -7.79 -23.45
C LEU A 199 -0.94 -6.75 -23.67
N THR A 200 -1.04 -5.77 -22.77
CA THR A 200 -2.03 -4.69 -22.86
C THR A 200 -1.81 -3.81 -24.08
N VAL A 201 -0.57 -3.42 -24.35
CA VAL A 201 -0.22 -2.59 -25.50
C VAL A 201 -0.47 -3.34 -26.84
N VAL A 202 -0.30 -4.66 -26.86
CA VAL A 202 -0.57 -5.48 -28.06
C VAL A 202 -2.06 -5.64 -28.34
N VAL A 203 -2.89 -5.65 -27.27
CA VAL A 203 -4.35 -5.84 -27.37
C VAL A 203 -5.07 -4.52 -27.72
N VAL A 204 -4.52 -3.38 -27.33
CA VAL A 204 -5.10 -2.03 -27.57
C VAL A 204 -4.72 -1.50 -28.93
#